data_efa2cb1616adc49d01c72a7a349cf131
#
_entry.id   efa2cb1616adc49d01c72a7a349cf131
#
_cell.length_a   1.000
_cell.length_b   1.000
_cell.length_c   1.000
_cell.angle_alpha   90.00
_cell.angle_beta   90.00
_cell.angle_gamma   90.00
#
_symmetry.space_group_name_H-M   'P 1'
#
loop_
_entity.id
_entity.type
_entity.pdbx_description
1 polymer ?
#
loop_
_entity_poly.entity_id
_entity_poly.type
_entity_poly.pdbx_seq_one_letter_code
_entity_poly.pdbx_strand_id
1 'polypeptide(L)'
;MIDYNILEQFVTFYQTGTLRGTAKKMHISQPALTRNMQKLESEFKVPLFHRTKNSISLNETGLLAAEDAAMLLKQTEIMLQRARDFDRAGRTIRLGSCTPAHVAEIIQRITSFIPAASISSEVKDVPRLLEGIRDGTYQFVLLPFCPKDDDLSYKKWGEEHLSFLLPKRHRFARRKHLSVSEMNGENMLLFQDIGFWHDLAVDKMPDSRFLIQTERYSFLELVENSTMPCFATDSFRDIFPGASPAADRITVPITDPEFNVSYYLACRNEDQCKLKTLFQ
;
A
#
# COMPACT_ATOMS: atom_id res chain seq x y z
N MET A 1 32.84 16.22 -4.76
CA MET A 1 31.72 15.88 -3.85
C MET A 1 30.42 16.13 -4.61
N ILE A 2 29.52 15.16 -4.68
CA ILE A 2 28.25 15.25 -5.42
C ILE A 2 27.31 16.21 -4.68
N ASP A 3 26.79 17.20 -5.39
CA ASP A 3 25.84 18.19 -4.87
C ASP A 3 24.42 17.57 -4.90
N TYR A 4 23.70 17.65 -3.78
CA TYR A 4 22.35 17.10 -3.64
C TYR A 4 21.37 17.65 -4.68
N ASN A 5 21.41 18.97 -4.93
CA ASN A 5 20.53 19.58 -5.93
C ASN A 5 20.83 19.08 -7.35
N ILE A 6 22.09 18.78 -7.65
CA ILE A 6 22.48 18.22 -8.95
C ILE A 6 21.98 16.78 -9.08
N LEU A 7 21.99 16.03 -7.97
CA LEU A 7 21.45 14.68 -7.92
C LEU A 7 19.94 14.68 -8.15
N GLU A 8 19.19 15.61 -7.54
CA GLU A 8 17.73 15.76 -7.80
C GLU A 8 17.44 16.10 -9.27
N GLN A 9 18.25 16.98 -9.87
CA GLN A 9 18.13 17.30 -11.29
C GLN A 9 18.39 16.08 -12.17
N PHE A 10 19.36 15.24 -11.79
CA PHE A 10 19.70 14.02 -12.50
C PHE A 10 18.58 12.98 -12.46
N VAL A 11 18.03 12.73 -11.27
CA VAL A 11 16.86 11.84 -11.10
C VAL A 11 15.63 12.39 -11.82
N THR A 12 15.43 13.73 -11.78
CA THR A 12 14.34 14.35 -12.56
C THR A 12 14.57 14.21 -14.07
N PHE A 13 15.81 14.26 -14.53
CA PHE A 13 16.15 14.00 -15.94
C PHE A 13 15.85 12.52 -16.30
N TYR A 14 16.19 11.58 -15.48
CA TYR A 14 15.82 10.17 -15.65
C TYR A 14 14.31 9.98 -15.82
N GLN A 15 13.49 10.65 -15.01
CA GLN A 15 12.02 10.56 -15.06
C GLN A 15 11.41 11.25 -16.30
N THR A 16 11.96 12.39 -16.73
CA THR A 16 11.38 13.21 -17.81
C THR A 16 11.94 12.87 -19.19
N GLY A 17 13.12 12.24 -19.25
CA GLY A 17 13.82 11.83 -20.47
C GLY A 17 14.38 12.99 -21.31
N THR A 18 14.16 14.28 -20.93
CA THR A 18 14.59 15.43 -21.75
C THR A 18 15.10 16.60 -20.92
N LEU A 19 16.17 17.26 -21.36
CA LEU A 19 16.70 18.49 -20.72
C LEU A 19 15.64 19.59 -20.62
N ARG A 20 14.82 19.76 -21.63
CA ARG A 20 13.75 20.79 -21.64
C ARG A 20 12.67 20.50 -20.62
N GLY A 21 12.23 19.25 -20.52
CA GLY A 21 11.23 18.81 -19.54
C GLY A 21 11.75 18.97 -18.11
N THR A 22 12.98 18.53 -17.86
CA THR A 22 13.66 18.67 -16.58
C THR A 22 13.84 20.13 -16.17
N ALA A 23 14.37 20.97 -17.06
CA ALA A 23 14.59 22.39 -16.80
C ALA A 23 13.27 23.11 -16.44
N LYS A 24 12.17 22.77 -17.14
CA LYS A 24 10.83 23.30 -16.83
C LYS A 24 10.35 22.83 -15.46
N LYS A 25 10.49 21.52 -15.14
CA LYS A 25 10.05 20.93 -13.88
C LYS A 25 10.85 21.47 -12.69
N MET A 26 12.15 21.70 -12.87
CA MET A 26 13.06 22.20 -11.83
C MET A 26 13.16 23.74 -11.79
N HIS A 27 12.44 24.46 -12.62
CA HIS A 27 12.45 25.93 -12.72
C HIS A 27 13.85 26.52 -12.93
N ILE A 28 14.70 25.88 -13.74
CA ILE A 28 16.04 26.34 -14.08
C ILE A 28 16.21 26.48 -15.61
N SER A 29 17.26 27.20 -16.02
CA SER A 29 17.57 27.28 -17.45
C SER A 29 18.19 25.99 -17.98
N GLN A 30 17.88 25.62 -19.22
CA GLN A 30 18.46 24.43 -19.86
C GLN A 30 20.01 24.48 -19.94
N PRO A 31 20.67 25.63 -20.19
CA PRO A 31 22.13 25.72 -20.10
C PRO A 31 22.70 25.45 -18.71
N ALA A 32 21.99 25.88 -17.65
CA ALA A 32 22.40 25.58 -16.28
C ALA A 32 22.28 24.08 -15.98
N LEU A 33 21.16 23.46 -16.36
CA LEU A 33 20.97 22.00 -16.22
C LEU A 33 22.06 21.22 -16.97
N THR A 34 22.39 21.63 -18.20
CA THR A 34 23.43 20.97 -18.99
C THR A 34 24.79 21.01 -18.29
N ARG A 35 25.17 22.17 -17.73
CA ARG A 35 26.40 22.29 -16.95
C ARG A 35 26.40 21.42 -15.69
N ASN A 36 25.24 21.31 -15.01
CA ASN A 36 25.11 20.49 -13.84
C ASN A 36 25.23 19.00 -14.18
N MET A 37 24.65 18.55 -15.29
CA MET A 37 24.81 17.17 -15.77
C MET A 37 26.27 16.84 -16.15
N GLN A 38 27.01 17.81 -16.76
CA GLN A 38 28.44 17.66 -17.04
C GLN A 38 29.26 17.60 -15.74
N LYS A 39 28.95 18.44 -14.75
CA LYS A 39 29.60 18.41 -13.45
C LYS A 39 29.39 17.08 -12.76
N LEU A 40 28.15 16.56 -12.77
CA LEU A 40 27.83 15.24 -12.20
C LEU A 40 28.64 14.13 -12.88
N GLU A 41 28.65 14.09 -14.20
CA GLU A 41 29.42 13.12 -14.98
C GLU A 41 30.92 13.16 -14.64
N SER A 42 31.48 14.36 -14.43
CA SER A 42 32.88 14.52 -14.00
C SER A 42 33.16 13.99 -12.58
N GLU A 43 32.21 14.04 -11.68
CA GLU A 43 32.32 13.48 -10.31
C GLU A 43 32.28 11.95 -10.35
N PHE A 44 31.46 11.35 -11.23
CA PHE A 44 31.42 9.89 -11.43
C PHE A 44 32.66 9.33 -12.13
N LYS A 45 33.42 10.20 -12.87
CA LYS A 45 34.62 9.85 -13.65
C LYS A 45 34.38 8.78 -14.71
N VAL A 46 33.14 8.58 -15.10
CA VAL A 46 32.69 7.69 -16.17
C VAL A 46 31.59 8.38 -16.98
N PRO A 47 31.45 8.06 -18.27
CA PRO A 47 30.35 8.60 -19.09
C PRO A 47 29.01 8.08 -18.57
N LEU A 48 28.06 9.00 -18.35
CA LEU A 48 26.68 8.69 -17.94
C LEU A 48 25.68 8.93 -19.07
N PHE A 49 26.08 9.68 -20.10
CA PHE A 49 25.18 10.11 -21.15
C PHE A 49 25.66 9.71 -22.53
N HIS A 50 24.72 9.31 -23.38
CA HIS A 50 24.86 9.34 -24.82
C HIS A 50 24.52 10.74 -25.30
N ARG A 51 25.44 11.39 -26.04
CA ARG A 51 25.27 12.72 -26.61
C ARG A 51 25.29 12.64 -28.13
N THR A 52 24.26 13.18 -28.75
CA THR A 52 24.21 13.40 -30.17
C THR A 52 24.16 14.90 -30.46
N LYS A 53 24.20 15.30 -31.73
CA LYS A 53 24.14 16.72 -32.12
C LYS A 53 22.89 17.44 -31.61
N ASN A 54 21.77 16.71 -31.42
CA ASN A 54 20.47 17.28 -31.08
C ASN A 54 19.80 16.65 -29.83
N SER A 55 20.41 15.65 -29.20
CA SER A 55 19.82 14.96 -28.06
C SER A 55 20.85 14.47 -27.05
N ILE A 56 20.37 14.28 -25.82
CA ILE A 56 21.08 13.64 -24.74
C ILE A 56 20.16 12.60 -24.09
N SER A 57 20.68 11.42 -23.81
CA SER A 57 19.99 10.34 -23.09
C SER A 57 20.96 9.64 -22.15
N LEU A 58 20.47 8.93 -21.15
CA LEU A 58 21.31 8.12 -20.28
C LEU A 58 21.85 6.89 -21.05
N ASN A 59 23.10 6.52 -20.80
CA ASN A 59 23.63 5.22 -21.16
C ASN A 59 23.34 4.21 -20.05
N GLU A 60 23.74 2.94 -20.19
CA GLU A 60 23.49 1.89 -19.19
C GLU A 60 24.06 2.25 -17.80
N THR A 61 25.28 2.82 -17.75
CA THR A 61 25.89 3.30 -16.51
C THR A 61 25.10 4.45 -15.91
N GLY A 62 24.58 5.36 -16.75
CA GLY A 62 23.73 6.46 -16.33
C GLY A 62 22.38 6.02 -15.79
N LEU A 63 21.79 4.95 -16.34
CA LEU A 63 20.55 4.37 -15.83
C LEU A 63 20.77 3.79 -14.41
N LEU A 64 21.79 2.95 -14.24
CA LEU A 64 22.16 2.41 -12.92
C LEU A 64 22.42 3.52 -11.91
N ALA A 65 23.23 4.52 -12.28
CA ALA A 65 23.54 5.65 -11.39
C ALA A 65 22.28 6.47 -11.04
N ALA A 66 21.29 6.57 -11.93
CA ALA A 66 20.03 7.30 -11.67
C ALA A 66 19.13 6.54 -10.71
N GLU A 67 19.08 5.22 -10.79
CA GLU A 67 18.35 4.37 -9.84
C GLU A 67 18.96 4.46 -8.43
N ASP A 68 20.29 4.33 -8.32
CA ASP A 68 20.99 4.49 -7.05
C ASP A 68 20.81 5.90 -6.47
N ALA A 69 20.85 6.94 -7.32
CA ALA A 69 20.61 8.31 -6.92
C ALA A 69 19.19 8.51 -6.41
N ALA A 70 18.19 7.90 -7.04
CA ALA A 70 16.80 7.97 -6.57
C ALA A 70 16.64 7.32 -5.19
N MET A 71 17.28 6.17 -4.96
CA MET A 71 17.30 5.51 -3.65
C MET A 71 17.97 6.40 -2.58
N LEU A 72 19.09 7.03 -2.89
CA LEU A 72 19.81 7.92 -1.97
C LEU A 72 18.95 9.14 -1.59
N LEU A 73 18.29 9.78 -2.56
CA LEU A 73 17.40 10.90 -2.31
C LEU A 73 16.23 10.48 -1.39
N LYS A 74 15.63 9.33 -1.66
CA LYS A 74 14.57 8.76 -0.81
C LYS A 74 15.05 8.53 0.63
N GLN A 75 16.25 7.95 0.80
CA GLN A 75 16.84 7.73 2.14
C GLN A 75 17.12 9.04 2.88
N THR A 76 17.53 10.08 2.15
CA THR A 76 17.75 11.41 2.75
C THR A 76 16.44 12.01 3.26
N GLU A 77 15.36 11.90 2.49
CA GLU A 77 14.03 12.36 2.91
C GLU A 77 13.57 11.62 4.18
N ILE A 78 13.74 10.29 4.22
CA ILE A 78 13.40 9.46 5.38
C ILE A 78 14.22 9.90 6.60
N MET A 79 15.52 10.10 6.44
CA MET A 79 16.39 10.56 7.53
C MET A 79 15.93 11.92 8.10
N LEU A 80 15.63 12.88 7.24
CA LEU A 80 15.15 14.21 7.65
C LEU A 80 13.80 14.12 8.38
N GLN A 81 12.91 13.26 7.87
CA GLN A 81 11.62 13.07 8.49
C GLN A 81 11.75 12.40 9.86
N ARG A 82 12.57 11.35 9.98
CA ARG A 82 12.87 10.71 11.29
C ARG A 82 13.43 11.67 12.32
N ALA A 83 14.35 12.56 11.92
CA ALA A 83 14.91 13.57 12.80
C ALA A 83 13.84 14.57 13.28
N ARG A 84 12.95 15.02 12.37
CA ARG A 84 11.83 15.91 12.71
C ARG A 84 10.80 15.22 13.63
N ASP A 85 10.51 13.94 13.38
CA ASP A 85 9.57 13.16 14.19
C ASP A 85 10.12 12.90 15.60
N PHE A 86 11.45 12.76 15.71
CA PHE A 86 12.14 12.64 17.01
C PHE A 86 12.11 13.93 17.81
N ASP A 87 12.36 15.07 17.16
CA ASP A 87 12.37 16.39 17.81
C ASP A 87 10.96 16.82 18.25
N ARG A 88 9.94 16.48 17.49
CA ARG A 88 8.56 16.65 17.93
C ARG A 88 8.28 15.65 19.05
N ALA A 89 8.10 16.12 20.27
CA ALA A 89 7.83 15.33 21.49
C ALA A 89 6.55 14.44 21.44
N GLY A 90 5.97 14.26 20.28
CA GLY A 90 4.92 13.30 19.94
C GLY A 90 5.40 12.45 18.77
N ARG A 91 5.98 11.27 19.03
CA ARG A 91 6.34 10.33 17.97
C ARG A 91 5.10 9.99 17.16
N THR A 92 5.06 10.39 15.89
CA THR A 92 4.03 9.90 14.97
C THR A 92 4.34 8.43 14.67
N ILE A 93 3.49 7.54 15.14
CA ILE A 93 3.52 6.12 14.77
C ILE A 93 2.79 5.99 13.44
N ARG A 94 3.48 5.49 12.42
CA ARG A 94 2.90 5.23 11.10
C ARG A 94 2.61 3.75 10.98
N LEU A 95 1.32 3.45 10.75
CA LEU A 95 0.79 2.12 10.53
C LEU A 95 0.46 1.93 9.05
N GLY A 96 1.13 1.01 8.39
CA GLY A 96 0.71 0.52 7.08
C GLY A 96 -0.19 -0.70 7.21
N SER A 97 -1.24 -0.81 6.41
CA SER A 97 -2.13 -1.97 6.43
C SER A 97 -2.44 -2.47 5.03
N CYS A 98 -2.51 -3.78 4.86
CA CYS A 98 -2.97 -4.40 3.61
C CYS A 98 -4.49 -4.40 3.46
N THR A 99 -5.22 -4.11 4.52
CA THR A 99 -6.69 -4.08 4.58
C THR A 99 -7.16 -2.95 5.49
N PRO A 100 -8.35 -2.37 5.28
CA PRO A 100 -8.97 -1.46 6.26
C PRO A 100 -9.41 -2.17 7.54
N ALA A 101 -9.61 -3.49 7.51
CA ALA A 101 -9.96 -4.27 8.68
C ALA A 101 -8.86 -4.17 9.76
N HIS A 102 -9.27 -4.23 11.02
CA HIS A 102 -8.39 -4.15 12.19
C HIS A 102 -7.61 -2.85 12.41
N VAL A 103 -7.58 -1.91 11.43
CA VAL A 103 -6.82 -0.65 11.57
C VAL A 103 -7.28 0.14 12.78
N ALA A 104 -8.59 0.27 12.99
CA ALA A 104 -9.16 1.00 14.12
C ALA A 104 -8.79 0.35 15.47
N GLU A 105 -8.84 -0.97 15.54
CA GLU A 105 -8.45 -1.75 16.73
C GLU A 105 -6.96 -1.57 17.05
N ILE A 106 -6.09 -1.66 16.04
CA ILE A 106 -4.65 -1.44 16.20
C ILE A 106 -4.38 -0.03 16.70
N ILE A 107 -5.02 0.99 16.12
CA ILE A 107 -4.89 2.39 16.54
C ILE A 107 -5.32 2.55 18.00
N GLN A 108 -6.48 2.01 18.37
CA GLN A 108 -6.97 2.06 19.74
C GLN A 108 -5.97 1.41 20.71
N ARG A 109 -5.41 0.26 20.32
CA ARG A 109 -4.42 -0.44 21.12
C ARG A 109 -3.14 0.37 21.28
N ILE A 110 -2.59 0.92 20.19
CA ILE A 110 -1.41 1.79 20.24
C ILE A 110 -1.67 3.00 21.14
N THR A 111 -2.83 3.65 21.01
CA THR A 111 -3.20 4.83 21.81
C THR A 111 -3.29 4.50 23.30
N SER A 112 -3.77 3.30 23.65
CA SER A 112 -3.87 2.86 25.05
C SER A 112 -2.50 2.70 25.71
N PHE A 113 -1.49 2.26 24.96
CA PHE A 113 -0.14 2.04 25.50
C PHE A 113 0.80 3.23 25.32
N ILE A 114 0.55 4.10 24.33
CA ILE A 114 1.35 5.28 24.03
C ILE A 114 0.41 6.49 23.85
N PRO A 115 -0.19 7.01 24.95
CA PRO A 115 -1.22 8.04 24.85
C PRO A 115 -0.76 9.36 24.21
N ALA A 116 0.56 9.65 24.21
CA ALA A 116 1.14 10.86 23.63
C ALA A 116 1.54 10.69 22.15
N ALA A 117 1.33 9.52 21.55
CA ALA A 117 1.68 9.29 20.16
C ALA A 117 0.62 9.86 19.22
N SER A 118 1.07 10.61 18.20
CA SER A 118 0.27 10.83 17.01
C SER A 118 0.32 9.56 16.16
N ILE A 119 -0.83 9.11 15.66
CA ILE A 119 -0.89 7.91 14.82
C ILE A 119 -1.41 8.31 13.45
N SER A 120 -0.70 7.91 12.41
CA SER A 120 -1.19 7.95 11.03
C SER A 120 -1.28 6.54 10.48
N SER A 121 -2.32 6.26 9.72
CA SER A 121 -2.51 4.96 9.08
C SER A 121 -2.85 5.12 7.60
N GLU A 122 -2.40 4.19 6.78
CA GLU A 122 -2.77 4.11 5.37
C GLU A 122 -2.87 2.66 4.92
N VAL A 123 -3.73 2.41 3.93
CA VAL A 123 -3.87 1.11 3.28
C VAL A 123 -3.05 1.11 2.00
N LYS A 124 -2.19 0.12 1.83
CA LYS A 124 -1.29 -0.06 0.68
C LYS A 124 -1.19 -1.52 0.27
N ASP A 125 -0.72 -1.75 -0.94
CA ASP A 125 -0.33 -3.09 -1.39
C ASP A 125 0.82 -3.67 -0.56
N VAL A 126 0.88 -4.99 -0.49
CA VAL A 126 1.87 -5.71 0.32
C VAL A 126 3.32 -5.38 -0.05
N PRO A 127 3.72 -5.29 -1.33
CA PRO A 127 5.08 -4.90 -1.71
C PRO A 127 5.50 -3.55 -1.12
N ARG A 128 4.64 -2.53 -1.19
CA ARG A 128 4.92 -1.21 -0.61
C ARG A 128 4.98 -1.23 0.90
N LEU A 129 4.16 -2.07 1.55
CA LEU A 129 4.22 -2.24 3.01
C LEU A 129 5.55 -2.86 3.43
N LEU A 130 6.01 -3.90 2.72
CA LEU A 130 7.30 -4.54 3.00
C LEU A 130 8.49 -3.62 2.72
N GLU A 131 8.44 -2.80 1.69
CA GLU A 131 9.43 -1.77 1.44
C GLU A 131 9.42 -0.73 2.57
N GLY A 132 8.23 -0.19 2.89
CA GLY A 132 8.09 0.88 3.87
C GLY A 132 8.40 0.48 5.32
N ILE A 133 8.26 -0.82 5.69
CA ILE A 133 8.72 -1.28 7.02
C ILE A 133 10.24 -1.36 7.07
N ARG A 134 10.89 -1.82 5.99
CA ARG A 134 12.35 -1.94 5.93
C ARG A 134 13.03 -0.57 5.92
N ASP A 135 12.52 0.38 5.16
CA ASP A 135 13.09 1.73 5.06
C ASP A 135 12.70 2.66 6.22
N GLY A 136 11.80 2.22 7.11
CA GLY A 136 11.37 2.96 8.29
C GLY A 136 10.24 3.96 8.03
N THR A 137 9.62 3.93 6.86
CA THR A 137 8.39 4.68 6.58
C THR A 137 7.29 4.29 7.56
N TYR A 138 7.13 2.99 7.85
CA TYR A 138 6.19 2.48 8.86
C TYR A 138 6.94 1.97 10.09
N GLN A 139 6.37 2.17 11.27
CA GLN A 139 6.78 1.52 12.51
C GLN A 139 6.09 0.17 12.67
N PHE A 140 4.85 0.06 12.19
CA PHE A 140 4.09 -1.18 12.18
C PHE A 140 3.46 -1.39 10.80
N VAL A 141 3.39 -2.64 10.37
CA VAL A 141 2.61 -3.05 9.19
C VAL A 141 1.73 -4.25 9.51
N LEU A 142 0.49 -4.22 9.03
CA LEU A 142 -0.41 -5.37 9.05
C LEU A 142 -0.31 -6.12 7.73
N LEU A 143 0.06 -7.39 7.79
CA LEU A 143 0.30 -8.25 6.63
C LEU A 143 -0.65 -9.45 6.64
N PRO A 144 -1.09 -9.96 5.45
CA PRO A 144 -2.00 -11.11 5.34
C PRO A 144 -1.26 -12.46 5.40
N PHE A 145 -0.04 -12.47 5.88
CA PHE A 145 0.79 -13.66 6.07
C PHE A 145 1.89 -13.40 7.10
N CYS A 146 2.47 -14.48 7.63
CA CYS A 146 3.65 -14.44 8.48
C CYS A 146 4.88 -14.04 7.63
N PRO A 147 5.51 -12.87 7.88
CA PRO A 147 6.70 -12.47 7.14
C PRO A 147 7.85 -13.43 7.43
N LYS A 148 8.51 -13.92 6.35
CA LYS A 148 9.72 -14.73 6.44
C LYS A 148 10.93 -13.81 6.24
N ASP A 149 11.20 -12.97 7.23
CA ASP A 149 12.24 -11.94 7.19
C ASP A 149 12.85 -11.83 8.59
N ASP A 150 14.15 -12.15 8.69
CA ASP A 150 14.87 -12.19 9.98
C ASP A 150 15.05 -10.79 10.60
N ASP A 151 14.90 -9.73 9.82
CA ASP A 151 14.99 -8.35 10.29
C ASP A 151 13.66 -7.84 10.88
N LEU A 152 12.58 -8.63 10.76
CA LEU A 152 11.25 -8.28 11.24
C LEU A 152 10.82 -9.15 12.42
N SER A 153 10.26 -8.49 13.43
CA SER A 153 9.51 -9.12 14.52
C SER A 153 8.01 -9.02 14.22
N TYR A 154 7.26 -10.08 14.48
CA TYR A 154 5.83 -10.12 14.20
C TYR A 154 5.06 -10.90 15.25
N LYS A 155 3.75 -10.64 15.33
CA LYS A 155 2.77 -11.43 16.07
C LYS A 155 1.48 -11.54 15.28
N LYS A 156 0.80 -12.69 15.41
CA LYS A 156 -0.55 -12.86 14.86
C LYS A 156 -1.48 -11.87 15.53
N TRP A 157 -2.17 -11.05 14.70
CA TRP A 157 -3.13 -10.05 15.18
C TRP A 157 -4.54 -10.61 15.25
N GLY A 158 -5.01 -11.19 14.17
CA GLY A 158 -6.36 -11.71 14.06
C GLY A 158 -6.55 -12.55 12.78
N GLU A 159 -7.78 -12.81 12.47
CA GLU A 159 -8.19 -13.53 11.27
C GLU A 159 -9.33 -12.77 10.59
N GLU A 160 -9.47 -12.96 9.30
CA GLU A 160 -10.59 -12.45 8.52
C GLU A 160 -11.05 -13.54 7.55
N HIS A 161 -12.36 -13.78 7.53
CA HIS A 161 -12.99 -14.80 6.70
C HIS A 161 -13.99 -14.12 5.77
N LEU A 162 -13.81 -14.31 4.48
CA LEU A 162 -14.75 -13.79 3.49
C LEU A 162 -15.90 -14.78 3.26
N SER A 163 -17.02 -14.16 2.94
CA SER A 163 -18.25 -14.85 2.56
C SER A 163 -18.87 -14.13 1.35
N PHE A 164 -19.66 -14.83 0.60
CA PHE A 164 -20.57 -14.20 -0.36
C PHE A 164 -21.83 -13.71 0.36
N LEU A 165 -22.18 -12.46 0.16
CA LEU A 165 -23.46 -11.88 0.60
C LEU A 165 -24.44 -11.94 -0.57
N LEU A 166 -25.31 -12.93 -0.54
CA LEU A 166 -26.23 -13.27 -1.62
C LEU A 166 -27.65 -12.79 -1.32
N PRO A 167 -28.41 -12.29 -2.32
CA PRO A 167 -29.85 -12.16 -2.19
C PRO A 167 -30.50 -13.50 -1.82
N LYS A 168 -31.53 -13.54 -1.00
CA LYS A 168 -32.25 -14.77 -0.60
C LYS A 168 -32.77 -15.59 -1.77
N ARG A 169 -33.04 -14.93 -2.91
CA ARG A 169 -33.52 -15.59 -4.14
C ARG A 169 -32.38 -16.07 -5.04
N HIS A 170 -31.14 -15.85 -4.70
CA HIS A 170 -29.98 -16.30 -5.49
C HIS A 170 -29.93 -17.83 -5.55
N ARG A 171 -29.54 -18.40 -6.71
CA ARG A 171 -29.45 -19.85 -6.92
C ARG A 171 -28.64 -20.61 -5.86
N PHE A 172 -27.67 -19.96 -5.28
CA PHE A 172 -26.79 -20.52 -4.24
C PHE A 172 -27.15 -20.10 -2.80
N ALA A 173 -28.24 -19.37 -2.58
CA ALA A 173 -28.59 -18.86 -1.25
C ALA A 173 -28.84 -19.96 -0.18
N ARG A 174 -29.11 -21.20 -0.61
CA ARG A 174 -29.31 -22.34 0.29
C ARG A 174 -28.07 -23.20 0.53
N ARG A 175 -26.95 -22.83 -0.06
CA ARG A 175 -25.68 -23.53 0.12
C ARG A 175 -25.10 -23.21 1.50
N LYS A 176 -24.48 -24.21 2.12
CA LYS A 176 -23.79 -24.03 3.40
C LYS A 176 -22.44 -23.32 3.24
N HIS A 177 -21.82 -23.48 2.09
CA HIS A 177 -20.54 -22.89 1.69
C HIS A 177 -20.42 -22.90 0.17
N LEU A 178 -19.57 -22.07 -0.38
CA LEU A 178 -19.26 -21.95 -1.80
C LEU A 178 -17.77 -21.79 -2.02
N SER A 179 -17.29 -22.30 -3.15
CA SER A 179 -15.98 -21.90 -3.66
C SER A 179 -16.09 -20.68 -4.57
N VAL A 180 -14.98 -19.97 -4.73
CA VAL A 180 -14.89 -18.82 -5.64
C VAL A 180 -15.15 -19.25 -7.08
N SER A 181 -14.69 -20.44 -7.48
CA SER A 181 -14.92 -21.00 -8.81
C SER A 181 -16.40 -21.25 -9.12
N GLU A 182 -17.25 -21.59 -8.13
CA GLU A 182 -18.68 -21.76 -8.33
C GLU A 182 -19.40 -20.42 -8.60
N MET A 183 -18.83 -19.30 -8.12
CA MET A 183 -19.36 -17.95 -8.31
C MET A 183 -18.72 -17.21 -9.49
N ASN A 184 -17.62 -17.74 -10.05
CA ASN A 184 -16.98 -17.12 -11.21
C ASN A 184 -17.94 -17.06 -12.40
N GLY A 185 -18.01 -15.92 -13.07
CA GLY A 185 -18.97 -15.60 -14.14
C GLY A 185 -20.22 -14.83 -13.66
N GLU A 186 -20.43 -14.65 -12.35
CA GLU A 186 -21.50 -13.80 -11.83
C GLU A 186 -21.20 -12.30 -11.97
N ASN A 187 -22.25 -11.50 -12.11
CA ASN A 187 -22.14 -10.04 -11.98
C ASN A 187 -22.20 -9.68 -10.49
N MET A 188 -21.18 -9.04 -9.96
CA MET A 188 -21.04 -8.77 -8.53
C MET A 188 -20.77 -7.30 -8.23
N LEU A 189 -21.19 -6.84 -7.07
CA LEU A 189 -20.76 -5.56 -6.50
C LEU A 189 -19.38 -5.75 -5.84
N LEU A 190 -18.50 -4.79 -6.05
CA LEU A 190 -17.20 -4.74 -5.39
C LEU A 190 -16.92 -3.32 -4.88
N PHE A 191 -16.52 -3.20 -3.62
CA PHE A 191 -16.03 -1.95 -3.08
C PHE A 191 -14.53 -1.83 -3.36
N GLN A 192 -14.08 -0.65 -3.80
CA GLN A 192 -12.69 -0.46 -4.24
C GLN A 192 -11.71 -0.50 -3.07
N ASP A 193 -12.04 0.19 -1.97
CA ASP A 193 -11.11 0.41 -0.86
C ASP A 193 -11.17 -0.70 0.20
N ILE A 194 -11.00 -1.95 -0.23
CA ILE A 194 -10.94 -3.15 0.62
C ILE A 194 -9.53 -3.75 0.74
N GLY A 195 -8.52 -3.00 0.29
CA GLY A 195 -7.13 -3.44 0.33
C GLY A 195 -6.86 -4.58 -0.66
N PHE A 196 -6.01 -5.53 -0.26
CA PHE A 196 -5.58 -6.63 -1.13
C PHE A 196 -6.72 -7.57 -1.58
N TRP A 197 -7.87 -7.54 -0.91
CA TRP A 197 -9.05 -8.32 -1.30
C TRP A 197 -9.58 -7.95 -2.68
N HIS A 198 -9.42 -6.68 -3.09
CA HIS A 198 -9.84 -6.21 -4.40
C HIS A 198 -9.12 -6.99 -5.52
N ASP A 199 -7.80 -6.99 -5.49
CA ASP A 199 -6.99 -7.62 -6.53
C ASP A 199 -7.14 -9.14 -6.50
N LEU A 200 -7.24 -9.73 -5.30
CA LEU A 200 -7.47 -11.16 -5.13
C LEU A 200 -8.82 -11.58 -5.74
N ALA A 201 -9.89 -10.82 -5.51
CA ALA A 201 -11.20 -11.12 -6.07
C ALA A 201 -11.19 -11.08 -7.61
N VAL A 202 -10.56 -10.04 -8.18
CA VAL A 202 -10.46 -9.89 -9.64
C VAL A 202 -9.59 -11.00 -10.26
N ASP A 203 -8.48 -11.36 -9.64
CA ASP A 203 -7.58 -12.43 -10.11
C ASP A 203 -8.25 -13.81 -10.09
N LYS A 204 -8.97 -14.13 -9.01
CA LYS A 204 -9.59 -15.45 -8.80
C LYS A 204 -10.94 -15.62 -9.49
N MET A 205 -11.54 -14.54 -9.98
CA MET A 205 -12.84 -14.55 -10.65
C MET A 205 -12.77 -13.83 -12.02
N PRO A 206 -11.92 -14.29 -12.96
CA PRO A 206 -11.65 -13.57 -14.22
C PRO A 206 -12.85 -13.49 -15.16
N ASP A 207 -13.82 -14.40 -15.06
CA ASP A 207 -15.03 -14.40 -15.90
C ASP A 207 -16.15 -13.56 -15.28
N SER A 208 -16.00 -13.12 -14.03
CA SER A 208 -16.96 -12.27 -13.33
C SER A 208 -16.89 -10.82 -13.78
N ARG A 209 -18.02 -10.14 -13.74
CA ARG A 209 -18.09 -8.70 -13.98
C ARG A 209 -18.33 -7.97 -12.66
N PHE A 210 -17.37 -7.17 -12.25
CA PHE A 210 -17.47 -6.38 -11.03
C PHE A 210 -17.98 -4.98 -11.33
N LEU A 211 -19.10 -4.61 -10.69
CA LEU A 211 -19.54 -3.21 -10.59
C LEU A 211 -18.81 -2.59 -9.40
N ILE A 212 -17.69 -1.94 -9.71
CA ILE A 212 -16.80 -1.34 -8.70
C ILE A 212 -17.41 -0.03 -8.21
N GLN A 213 -17.50 0.15 -6.90
CA GLN A 213 -17.94 1.37 -6.25
C GLN A 213 -16.79 1.96 -5.43
N THR A 214 -16.57 3.25 -5.60
CA THR A 214 -15.57 4.02 -4.83
C THR A 214 -16.20 4.72 -3.63
N GLU A 215 -17.49 5.06 -3.75
CA GLU A 215 -18.25 5.75 -2.71
C GLU A 215 -18.98 4.73 -1.83
N ARG A 216 -18.70 4.80 -0.52
CA ARG A 216 -19.26 3.91 0.47
C ARG A 216 -20.78 3.90 0.51
N TYR A 217 -21.40 5.08 0.49
CA TYR A 217 -22.86 5.21 0.53
C TYR A 217 -23.50 4.54 -0.68
N SER A 218 -23.00 4.81 -1.87
CA SER A 218 -23.47 4.20 -3.11
C SER A 218 -23.33 2.70 -3.12
N PHE A 219 -22.22 2.16 -2.57
CA PHE A 219 -22.04 0.73 -2.43
C PHE A 219 -23.12 0.10 -1.53
N LEU A 220 -23.36 0.67 -0.35
CA LEU A 220 -24.35 0.17 0.60
C LEU A 220 -25.78 0.26 0.04
N GLU A 221 -26.11 1.36 -0.64
CA GLU A 221 -27.40 1.53 -1.31
C GLU A 221 -27.63 0.46 -2.39
N LEU A 222 -26.60 0.15 -3.19
CA LEU A 222 -26.68 -0.94 -4.17
C LEU A 222 -26.77 -2.31 -3.52
N VAL A 223 -26.10 -2.56 -2.40
CA VAL A 223 -26.25 -3.77 -1.61
C VAL A 223 -27.68 -3.95 -1.14
N GLU A 224 -28.34 -2.90 -0.72
CA GLU A 224 -29.74 -2.96 -0.24
C GLU A 224 -30.76 -3.11 -1.38
N ASN A 225 -30.56 -2.39 -2.49
CA ASN A 225 -31.57 -2.21 -3.54
C ASN A 225 -31.32 -3.01 -4.82
N SER A 226 -30.24 -3.80 -4.93
CA SER A 226 -29.96 -4.63 -6.09
C SER A 226 -30.05 -6.13 -5.77
N THR A 227 -30.04 -6.95 -6.83
CA THR A 227 -29.96 -8.41 -6.72
C THR A 227 -28.54 -8.95 -6.95
N MET A 228 -27.54 -8.05 -7.08
CA MET A 228 -26.16 -8.46 -7.33
C MET A 228 -25.52 -9.00 -6.05
N PRO A 229 -24.84 -10.14 -6.10
CA PRO A 229 -23.99 -10.60 -5.01
C PRO A 229 -22.86 -9.61 -4.69
N CYS A 230 -22.34 -9.65 -3.48
CA CYS A 230 -21.09 -8.99 -3.10
C CYS A 230 -20.33 -9.85 -2.09
N PHE A 231 -19.12 -9.44 -1.75
CA PHE A 231 -18.39 -10.02 -0.64
C PHE A 231 -18.83 -9.39 0.68
N ALA A 232 -18.78 -10.19 1.73
CA ALA A 232 -18.86 -9.74 3.12
C ALA A 232 -17.74 -10.41 3.91
N THR A 233 -17.30 -9.76 4.96
CA THR A 233 -16.29 -10.25 5.88
C THR A 233 -16.85 -10.25 7.30
N ASP A 234 -16.29 -11.07 8.19
CA ASP A 234 -16.58 -11.02 9.62
C ASP A 234 -16.15 -9.67 10.24
N SER A 235 -15.19 -8.96 9.62
CA SER A 235 -14.82 -7.58 9.95
C SER A 235 -15.68 -6.50 9.25
N PHE A 236 -16.83 -6.87 8.67
CA PHE A 236 -17.68 -5.94 7.92
C PHE A 236 -18.04 -4.68 8.69
N ARG A 237 -18.28 -4.78 9.99
CA ARG A 237 -18.61 -3.64 10.85
C ARG A 237 -17.44 -2.67 11.03
N ASP A 238 -16.22 -3.16 10.97
CA ASP A 238 -15.00 -2.33 11.08
C ASP A 238 -14.80 -1.52 9.79
N ILE A 239 -15.08 -2.15 8.65
CA ILE A 239 -15.00 -1.52 7.33
C ILE A 239 -16.19 -0.58 7.10
N PHE A 240 -17.40 -0.97 7.56
CA PHE A 240 -18.65 -0.22 7.39
C PHE A 240 -19.34 0.06 8.73
N PRO A 241 -18.78 0.96 9.60
CA PRO A 241 -19.41 1.29 10.88
C PRO A 241 -20.85 1.80 10.71
N GLY A 242 -21.76 1.20 11.48
CA GLY A 242 -23.18 1.56 11.45
C GLY A 242 -24.00 0.89 10.33
N ALA A 243 -23.37 0.16 9.42
CA ALA A 243 -24.10 -0.65 8.45
C ALA A 243 -24.55 -1.98 9.07
N SER A 244 -25.75 -2.41 8.69
CA SER A 244 -26.26 -3.75 9.01
C SER A 244 -26.37 -4.54 7.72
N PRO A 245 -26.09 -5.86 7.70
CA PRO A 245 -26.38 -6.67 6.52
C PRO A 245 -27.83 -6.48 6.10
N ALA A 246 -28.07 -6.26 4.81
CA ALA A 246 -29.42 -6.07 4.29
C ALA A 246 -30.33 -7.26 4.66
N ALA A 247 -31.51 -7.00 5.20
CA ALA A 247 -32.42 -8.00 5.72
C ALA A 247 -32.84 -9.08 4.71
N ASP A 248 -32.74 -8.77 3.41
CA ASP A 248 -33.08 -9.70 2.33
C ASP A 248 -31.87 -10.43 1.72
N ARG A 249 -30.76 -10.48 2.46
CA ARG A 249 -29.54 -11.19 2.03
C ARG A 249 -29.15 -12.28 3.01
N ILE A 250 -28.35 -13.21 2.53
CA ILE A 250 -27.78 -14.32 3.30
C ILE A 250 -26.27 -14.40 3.06
N THR A 251 -25.54 -14.66 4.09
CA THR A 251 -24.10 -14.86 4.06
C THR A 251 -23.79 -16.34 3.83
N VAL A 252 -22.98 -16.64 2.80
CA VAL A 252 -22.50 -18.00 2.51
C VAL A 252 -20.97 -18.00 2.56
N PRO A 253 -20.34 -18.73 3.49
CA PRO A 253 -18.90 -18.77 3.66
C PRO A 253 -18.15 -19.26 2.41
N ILE A 254 -16.99 -18.69 2.16
CA ILE A 254 -16.07 -19.08 1.09
C ILE A 254 -15.12 -20.13 1.62
N THR A 255 -14.94 -21.24 0.87
CA THR A 255 -14.08 -22.37 1.29
C THR A 255 -12.64 -22.24 0.85
N ASP A 256 -12.37 -21.39 -0.14
CA ASP A 256 -11.02 -21.22 -0.68
C ASP A 256 -10.09 -20.63 0.39
N PRO A 257 -8.94 -21.27 0.66
CA PRO A 257 -8.06 -20.86 1.77
C PRO A 257 -7.56 -19.42 1.64
N GLU A 258 -7.39 -18.92 0.40
CA GLU A 258 -6.91 -17.57 0.11
C GLU A 258 -7.90 -16.49 0.56
N PHE A 259 -9.18 -16.84 0.75
CA PHE A 259 -10.25 -15.97 1.24
C PHE A 259 -10.47 -16.09 2.76
N ASN A 260 -9.56 -16.81 3.45
CA ASN A 260 -9.56 -17.04 4.89
C ASN A 260 -8.15 -16.73 5.43
N VAL A 261 -7.92 -15.53 5.89
CA VAL A 261 -6.59 -14.98 6.10
C VAL A 261 -6.31 -14.73 7.58
N SER A 262 -5.11 -15.12 8.03
CA SER A 262 -4.55 -14.70 9.30
C SER A 262 -3.67 -13.48 9.12
N TYR A 263 -3.94 -12.42 9.85
CA TYR A 263 -3.15 -11.20 9.86
C TYR A 263 -2.04 -11.22 10.90
N TYR A 264 -0.92 -10.62 10.53
CA TYR A 264 0.25 -10.46 11.39
C TYR A 264 0.64 -8.99 11.46
N LEU A 265 0.72 -8.47 12.67
CA LEU A 265 1.30 -7.16 12.92
C LEU A 265 2.81 -7.33 13.05
N ALA A 266 3.55 -6.65 12.17
CA ALA A 266 5.01 -6.72 12.10
C ALA A 266 5.65 -5.36 12.34
N CYS A 267 6.87 -5.36 12.86
CA CYS A 267 7.74 -4.22 13.03
C CYS A 267 9.19 -4.63 12.82
N ARG A 268 10.11 -3.67 12.69
CA ARG A 268 11.54 -3.96 12.71
C ARG A 268 11.96 -4.46 14.09
N ASN A 269 13.04 -5.26 14.14
CA ASN A 269 13.54 -5.84 15.39
C ASN A 269 13.87 -4.78 16.46
N GLU A 270 14.30 -3.58 16.06
CA GLU A 270 14.53 -2.45 16.97
C GLU A 270 13.26 -1.98 17.70
N ASP A 271 12.08 -2.18 17.13
CA ASP A 271 10.77 -1.82 17.67
C ASP A 271 10.05 -3.00 18.37
N GLN A 272 10.70 -4.16 18.50
CA GLN A 272 10.10 -5.39 19.07
C GLN A 272 9.51 -5.17 20.47
N CYS A 273 10.13 -4.33 21.30
CA CYS A 273 9.61 -4.04 22.64
C CYS A 273 8.22 -3.38 22.57
N LYS A 274 8.01 -2.45 21.62
CA LYS A 274 6.71 -1.81 21.39
C LYS A 274 5.67 -2.83 20.92
N LEU A 275 6.06 -3.72 19.98
CA LEU A 275 5.18 -4.78 19.52
C LEU A 275 4.74 -5.69 20.67
N LYS A 276 5.66 -6.14 21.53
CA LYS A 276 5.34 -6.99 22.69
C LYS A 276 4.33 -6.32 23.61
N THR A 277 4.46 -5.02 23.85
CA THR A 277 3.55 -4.25 24.71
C THR A 277 2.13 -4.22 24.14
N LEU A 278 1.96 -4.14 22.82
CA LEU A 278 0.64 -4.13 22.18
C LEU A 278 -0.15 -5.45 22.37
N PHE A 279 0.49 -6.53 22.81
CA PHE A 279 -0.13 -7.85 22.98
C PHE A 279 -0.22 -8.28 24.46
N GLN A 280 0.08 -7.38 25.39
CA GLN A 280 -0.17 -7.52 26.83
C GLN A 280 -1.58 -7.04 27.19
#